data_c8c3eba2666b555823a8246919452b3a
#
_entry.id   c8c3eba2666b555823a8246919452b3a
#
_cell.length_a   1.000
_cell.length_b   1.000
_cell.length_c   1.000
_cell.angle_alpha   90.00
_cell.angle_beta   90.00
_cell.angle_gamma   90.00
#
_symmetry.space_group_name_H-M   'P 1'
#
loop_
_entity.id
_entity.type
_entity.pdbx_description
1 polymer ?
#
loop_
_entity_poly.entity_id
_entity_poly.type
_entity_poly.pdbx_seq_one_letter_code
_entity_poly.pdbx_strand_id
1 'polypeptide(L)'
;MIAFEFPYPPSVNHYWGQHGNRRYVTKRGMEFRSSVSEMVAELGLDTMSCDLEMFVVLYPPDKRRRDVDNPMKALLDSMEHAGVYEDDSQIQKLTIEKRQPVKGGKCCVVIIERK
;
A
#
# COMPACT_ATOMS: atom_id res chain seq x y z
N MET A 1 -1.07 -9.68 14.90
CA MET A 1 -1.12 -8.28 14.41
C MET A 1 0.24 -7.90 13.85
N ILE A 2 0.27 -7.36 12.66
CA ILE A 2 1.49 -6.96 11.96
C ILE A 2 1.37 -5.48 11.59
N ALA A 3 2.43 -4.71 11.83
CA ALA A 3 2.45 -3.28 11.52
C ALA A 3 3.62 -2.94 10.60
N PHE A 4 3.34 -2.06 9.63
CA PHE A 4 4.34 -1.55 8.70
C PHE A 4 4.31 -0.03 8.66
N GLU A 5 5.45 0.57 8.34
CA GLU A 5 5.51 1.96 7.96
C GLU A 5 6.18 2.06 6.59
N PHE A 6 5.42 2.57 5.62
CA PHE A 6 5.88 2.69 4.23
C PHE A 6 5.98 4.14 3.81
N PRO A 7 6.69 4.44 2.72
CA PRO A 7 6.58 5.76 2.09
C PRO A 7 5.13 6.02 1.67
N TYR A 8 4.79 7.28 1.46
CA TYR A 8 3.45 7.61 0.97
C TYR A 8 3.25 7.01 -0.42
N PRO A 9 2.18 6.23 -0.63
CA PRO A 9 1.98 5.56 -1.92
C PRO A 9 1.67 6.55 -3.04
N PRO A 10 2.09 6.26 -4.28
CA PRO A 10 1.68 7.08 -5.41
C PRO A 10 0.18 6.93 -5.68
N SER A 11 -0.42 7.94 -6.30
CA SER A 11 -1.82 7.85 -6.72
C SER A 11 -1.98 6.80 -7.80
N VAL A 12 -3.21 6.33 -8.02
CA VAL A 12 -3.51 5.34 -9.04
C VAL A 12 -3.01 5.77 -10.42
N ASN A 13 -3.13 7.04 -10.74
CA ASN A 13 -2.69 7.58 -12.04
C ASN A 13 -1.17 7.70 -12.18
N HIS A 14 -0.44 7.67 -11.09
CA HIS A 14 1.03 7.68 -11.10
C HIS A 14 1.62 6.29 -10.88
N TYR A 15 0.82 5.35 -10.39
CA TYR A 15 1.24 3.97 -10.21
C TYR A 15 1.10 3.17 -11.51
N TRP A 16 -0.02 3.34 -12.21
CA TRP A 16 -0.28 2.68 -13.49
C TRP A 16 -0.08 3.64 -14.65
N GLY A 17 0.56 3.16 -15.71
CA GLY A 17 0.64 3.84 -17.00
C GLY A 17 -0.08 3.01 -18.04
N GLN A 18 -0.32 3.60 -19.21
CA GLN A 18 -0.96 2.92 -20.32
C GLN A 18 -0.25 3.28 -21.62
N HIS A 19 -0.01 2.24 -22.44
CA HIS A 19 0.58 2.40 -23.75
C HIS A 19 -0.26 1.55 -24.73
N GLY A 20 -1.05 2.22 -25.57
CA GLY A 20 -2.02 1.53 -26.40
C GLY A 20 -3.05 0.81 -25.55
N ASN A 21 -3.21 -0.49 -25.75
CA ASN A 21 -4.11 -1.34 -24.97
C ASN A 21 -3.43 -1.99 -23.77
N ARG A 22 -2.16 -1.67 -23.52
CA ARG A 22 -1.37 -2.30 -22.46
C ARG A 22 -1.30 -1.38 -21.25
N ARG A 23 -1.53 -1.97 -20.08
CA ARG A 23 -1.39 -1.32 -18.79
C ARG A 23 -0.10 -1.81 -18.16
N TYR A 24 0.67 -0.92 -17.59
CA TYR A 24 1.95 -1.25 -16.96
C TYR A 24 2.14 -0.46 -15.67
N VAL A 25 3.04 -0.96 -14.80
CA VAL A 25 3.44 -0.23 -13.60
C VAL A 25 4.52 0.76 -13.98
N THR A 26 4.33 2.04 -13.62
CA THR A 26 5.27 3.11 -13.94
C THR A 26 6.58 2.96 -13.18
N LYS A 27 7.59 3.74 -13.57
CA LYS A 27 8.85 3.79 -12.81
C LYS A 27 8.60 4.16 -11.35
N ARG A 28 7.74 5.15 -11.11
CA ARG A 28 7.38 5.58 -9.75
C ARG A 28 6.68 4.46 -8.99
N GLY A 29 5.80 3.72 -9.67
CA GLY A 29 5.15 2.55 -9.11
C GLY A 29 6.13 1.44 -8.75
N MET A 30 7.12 1.19 -9.62
CA MET A 30 8.15 0.18 -9.37
C MET A 30 9.04 0.57 -8.18
N GLU A 31 9.38 1.84 -8.05
CA GLU A 31 10.14 2.33 -6.90
C GLU A 31 9.37 2.09 -5.59
N PHE A 32 8.08 2.37 -5.59
CA PHE A 32 7.24 2.12 -4.42
C PHE A 32 7.17 0.61 -4.10
N ARG A 33 6.96 -0.23 -5.11
CA ARG A 33 6.97 -1.70 -4.94
C ARG A 33 8.28 -2.17 -4.30
N SER A 34 9.41 -1.66 -4.78
CA SER A 34 10.72 -2.02 -4.26
C SER A 34 10.86 -1.64 -2.79
N SER A 35 10.44 -0.44 -2.42
CA SER A 35 10.47 0.01 -1.03
C SER A 35 9.62 -0.88 -0.13
N VAL A 36 8.41 -1.23 -0.57
CA VAL A 36 7.53 -2.13 0.18
C VAL A 36 8.17 -3.51 0.32
N SER A 37 8.69 -4.06 -0.78
CA SER A 37 9.31 -5.39 -0.78
C SER A 37 10.51 -5.47 0.15
N GLU A 38 11.36 -4.43 0.16
CA GLU A 38 12.50 -4.39 1.07
C GLU A 38 12.08 -4.40 2.54
N MET A 39 11.08 -3.60 2.88
CA MET A 39 10.59 -3.52 4.25
C MET A 39 9.91 -4.81 4.70
N VAL A 40 9.15 -5.46 3.82
CA VAL A 40 8.52 -6.73 4.11
C VAL A 40 9.57 -7.83 4.30
N ALA A 41 10.60 -7.85 3.43
CA ALA A 41 11.67 -8.84 3.52
C ALA A 41 12.44 -8.73 4.84
N GLU A 42 12.67 -7.51 5.34
CA GLU A 42 13.38 -7.29 6.61
C GLU A 42 12.65 -7.92 7.80
N LEU A 43 11.33 -8.00 7.74
CA LEU A 43 10.54 -8.60 8.84
C LEU A 43 10.51 -10.12 8.78
N GLY A 44 10.89 -10.73 7.65
CA GLY A 44 10.95 -12.18 7.50
C GLY A 44 9.61 -12.88 7.74
N LEU A 45 8.53 -12.26 7.35
CA LEU A 45 7.18 -12.78 7.60
C LEU A 45 6.77 -13.80 6.56
N ASP A 46 6.03 -14.83 7.01
CA ASP A 46 5.37 -15.77 6.10
C ASP A 46 4.16 -15.09 5.46
N THR A 47 3.88 -15.45 4.20
CA THR A 47 2.71 -14.94 3.48
C THR A 47 1.43 -15.37 4.21
N MET A 48 0.54 -14.41 4.48
CA MET A 48 -0.73 -14.70 5.13
C MET A 48 -1.74 -15.27 4.13
N SER A 49 -2.45 -16.32 4.51
CA SER A 49 -3.40 -17.00 3.63
C SER A 49 -4.85 -16.94 4.10
N CYS A 50 -5.10 -16.39 5.28
CA CYS A 50 -6.46 -16.27 5.84
C CYS A 50 -7.08 -14.93 5.49
N ASP A 51 -8.36 -14.75 5.86
CA ASP A 51 -9.02 -13.46 5.74
C ASP A 51 -8.36 -12.43 6.65
N LEU A 52 -8.34 -11.19 6.20
CA LEU A 52 -7.61 -10.11 6.86
C LEU A 52 -8.48 -8.89 7.10
N GLU A 53 -8.14 -8.15 8.14
CA GLU A 53 -8.64 -6.80 8.36
C GLU A 53 -7.44 -5.85 8.31
N MET A 54 -7.58 -4.72 7.66
CA MET A 54 -6.48 -3.78 7.47
C MET A 54 -6.88 -2.38 7.90
N PHE A 55 -5.97 -1.72 8.62
CA PHE A 55 -6.09 -0.32 9.00
C PHE A 55 -4.95 0.45 8.35
N VAL A 56 -5.27 1.52 7.65
CA VAL A 56 -4.30 2.35 6.96
C VAL A 56 -4.43 3.78 7.45
N VAL A 57 -3.31 4.37 7.87
CA VAL A 57 -3.24 5.78 8.25
C VAL A 57 -2.29 6.47 7.27
N LEU A 58 -2.80 7.48 6.59
CA LEU A 58 -2.07 8.24 5.59
C LEU A 58 -1.63 9.59 6.14
N TYR A 59 -0.35 9.88 6.04
CA TYR A 59 0.23 11.19 6.36
C TYR A 59 0.77 11.77 5.05
N PRO A 60 -0.02 12.62 4.34
CA PRO A 60 0.43 13.15 3.05
C PRO A 60 1.69 13.98 3.16
N PRO A 61 2.46 14.14 2.07
CA PRO A 61 3.70 14.93 2.11
C PRO A 61 3.50 16.44 2.15
N ASP A 62 2.30 16.92 1.84
CA ASP A 62 1.94 18.34 1.83
C ASP A 62 0.44 18.52 1.97
N LYS A 63 -0.03 19.77 1.92
CA LYS A 63 -1.44 20.12 2.13
C LYS A 63 -2.28 20.07 0.85
N ARG A 64 -1.75 19.56 -0.26
CA ARG A 64 -2.53 19.45 -1.49
C ARG A 64 -3.76 18.58 -1.27
N ARG A 65 -4.81 18.89 -2.02
CA ARG A 65 -6.04 18.13 -1.99
C ARG A 65 -5.80 16.72 -2.54
N ARG A 66 -6.17 15.72 -1.76
CA ARG A 66 -6.02 14.30 -2.15
C ARG A 66 -7.21 13.49 -1.65
N ASP A 67 -7.69 12.59 -2.50
CA ASP A 67 -8.72 11.65 -2.10
C ASP A 67 -8.10 10.54 -1.25
N VAL A 68 -8.81 10.10 -0.23
CA VAL A 68 -8.30 9.13 0.74
C VAL A 68 -8.10 7.75 0.11
N ASP A 69 -8.89 7.37 -0.88
CA ASP A 69 -8.82 6.06 -1.53
C ASP A 69 -7.79 6.01 -2.67
N ASN A 70 -7.39 7.15 -3.19
CA ASN A 70 -6.56 7.22 -4.39
C ASN A 70 -5.22 6.47 -4.28
N PRO A 71 -4.49 6.47 -3.15
CA PRO A 71 -3.24 5.72 -3.03
C PRO A 71 -3.43 4.24 -2.70
N MET A 72 -4.66 3.78 -2.49
CA MET A 72 -4.90 2.41 -2.02
C MET A 72 -4.53 1.36 -3.07
N LYS A 73 -4.75 1.63 -4.35
CA LYS A 73 -4.41 0.65 -5.40
C LYS A 73 -2.92 0.33 -5.39
N ALA A 74 -2.08 1.35 -5.32
CA ALA A 74 -0.64 1.17 -5.24
C ALA A 74 -0.23 0.40 -3.98
N LEU A 75 -0.81 0.78 -2.83
CA LEU A 75 -0.49 0.16 -1.55
C LEU A 75 -0.85 -1.33 -1.53
N LEU A 76 -2.09 -1.66 -1.87
CA LEU A 76 -2.58 -3.04 -1.81
C LEU A 76 -1.87 -3.93 -2.81
N ASP A 77 -1.66 -3.45 -4.03
CA ASP A 77 -0.95 -4.18 -5.07
C ASP A 77 0.51 -4.42 -4.71
N SER A 78 1.18 -3.42 -4.14
CA SER A 78 2.59 -3.55 -3.74
C SER A 78 2.77 -4.53 -2.60
N MET A 79 1.85 -4.56 -1.63
CA MET A 79 1.90 -5.53 -0.54
C MET A 79 1.64 -6.95 -1.04
N GLU A 80 0.72 -7.14 -1.97
CA GLU A 80 0.49 -8.44 -2.61
C GLU A 80 1.74 -8.89 -3.36
N HIS A 81 2.33 -8.02 -4.14
CA HIS A 81 3.56 -8.30 -4.88
C HIS A 81 4.72 -8.66 -3.95
N ALA A 82 4.79 -8.03 -2.78
CA ALA A 82 5.82 -8.30 -1.78
C ALA A 82 5.58 -9.60 -1.01
N GLY A 83 4.43 -10.24 -1.19
CA GLY A 83 4.12 -11.50 -0.51
C GLY A 83 3.55 -11.35 0.89
N VAL A 84 3.01 -10.18 1.24
CA VAL A 84 2.35 -10.00 2.54
C VAL A 84 1.12 -10.91 2.64
N TYR A 85 0.37 -11.03 1.55
CA TYR A 85 -0.77 -11.93 1.40
C TYR A 85 -0.78 -12.47 -0.03
N GLU A 86 -1.60 -13.48 -0.28
CA GLU A 86 -1.66 -14.11 -1.60
C GLU A 86 -2.47 -13.28 -2.60
N ASP A 87 -3.55 -12.66 -2.12
CA ASP A 87 -4.48 -11.91 -2.96
C ASP A 87 -5.17 -10.85 -2.11
N ASP A 88 -5.35 -9.64 -2.64
CA ASP A 88 -6.00 -8.56 -1.90
C ASP A 88 -7.48 -8.83 -1.62
N SER A 89 -8.08 -9.84 -2.28
CA SER A 89 -9.43 -10.30 -1.96
C SER A 89 -9.55 -10.88 -0.54
N GLN A 90 -8.43 -11.22 0.10
CA GLN A 90 -8.42 -11.67 1.49
C GLN A 90 -8.80 -10.56 2.46
N ILE A 91 -8.67 -9.30 2.04
CA ILE A 91 -9.00 -8.15 2.89
C ILE A 91 -10.51 -7.98 2.94
N GLN A 92 -11.10 -8.34 4.08
CA GLN A 92 -12.55 -8.31 4.27
C GLN A 92 -13.03 -6.96 4.82
N LYS A 93 -12.15 -6.24 5.51
CA LYS A 93 -12.45 -4.92 6.05
C LYS A 93 -11.23 -4.04 5.92
N LEU A 94 -11.42 -2.87 5.32
CA LEU A 94 -10.36 -1.88 5.12
C LEU A 94 -10.82 -0.55 5.73
N THR A 95 -10.06 -0.06 6.68
CA THR A 95 -10.31 1.25 7.29
C THR A 95 -9.16 2.18 6.91
N ILE A 96 -9.49 3.33 6.35
CA ILE A 96 -8.49 4.31 5.88
C ILE A 96 -8.75 5.64 6.58
N GLU A 97 -7.70 6.20 7.16
CA GLU A 97 -7.76 7.52 7.78
C GLU A 97 -6.64 8.40 7.22
N LYS A 98 -7.01 9.59 6.81
CA LYS A 98 -6.04 10.60 6.36
C LYS A 98 -5.82 11.58 7.50
N ARG A 99 -4.57 11.76 7.90
CA ARG A 99 -4.18 12.66 8.98
C ARG A 99 -3.37 13.84 8.44
N GLN A 100 -2.82 14.61 9.34
CA GLN A 100 -2.07 15.82 8.98
C GLN A 100 -0.84 15.49 8.14
N PRO A 101 -0.46 16.38 7.22
CA PRO A 101 0.75 16.17 6.44
C PRO A 101 2.00 16.09 7.31
N VAL A 102 2.95 15.25 6.87
CA VAL A 102 4.29 15.21 7.44
C VAL A 102 5.28 15.36 6.29
N LYS A 103 6.44 15.93 6.57
CA LYS A 103 7.45 16.12 5.55
C LYS A 103 7.85 14.78 4.94
N GLY A 104 7.83 14.70 3.61
CA GLY A 104 8.12 13.48 2.87
C GLY A 104 6.96 12.50 2.78
N GLY A 105 5.96 12.65 3.64
CA GLY A 105 4.81 11.74 3.66
C GLY A 105 5.15 10.37 4.22
N LYS A 106 4.14 9.67 4.71
CA LYS A 106 4.28 8.25 5.11
C LYS A 106 2.92 7.59 5.19
N CYS A 107 2.94 6.26 5.25
CA CYS A 107 1.76 5.43 5.33
C CYS A 107 1.99 4.35 6.39
N CYS A 108 1.12 4.30 7.39
CA CYS A 108 1.19 3.27 8.43
C CYS A 108 0.08 2.25 8.19
N VAL A 109 0.43 0.97 8.23
CA VAL A 109 -0.49 -0.12 7.95
C VAL A 109 -0.48 -1.10 9.12
N VAL A 110 -1.65 -1.49 9.60
CA VAL A 110 -1.81 -2.57 10.59
C VAL A 110 -2.70 -3.63 9.98
N ILE A 111 -2.26 -4.88 10.03
CA ILE A 111 -3.00 -6.02 9.50
C ILE A 111 -3.32 -6.99 10.64
N ILE A 112 -4.58 -7.39 10.71
CA ILE A 112 -5.09 -8.34 11.69
C ILE A 112 -5.65 -9.54 10.95
N GLU A 113 -5.22 -10.76 11.34
CA GLU A 113 -5.78 -11.98 10.80
C GLU A 113 -7.18 -12.21 11.38
N ARG A 114 -8.12 -12.55 10.53
CA ARG A 114 -9.49 -12.87 10.92
C ARG A 114 -9.65 -14.39 10.92
N LYS A 115 -9.86 -14.90 12.09
CA LYS A 115 -10.01 -16.37 12.29
C LYS A 115 -11.45 -16.75 12.51
#